data_a728324afd953553aafc62dcfb0e18e6
#
_entry.id   a728324afd953553aafc62dcfb0e18e6
#
_cell.length_a   1.000
_cell.length_b   1.000
_cell.length_c   1.000
_cell.angle_alpha   90.00
_cell.angle_beta   90.00
_cell.angle_gamma   90.00
#
_symmetry.space_group_name_H-M   'P 1'
#
loop_
_entity.id
_entity.type
_entity.pdbx_description
1 polymer ?
#
loop_
_entity_poly.entity_id
_entity_poly.type
_entity_poly.pdbx_seq_one_letter_code
_entity_poly.pdbx_strand_id
1 'polypeptide(L)'
;SKKTTSVDLAKRSLPKKREQFTINNMHVDKQDIIVEDVFNYFKYAVRKNMLFDLVVLDPPSFARSKKHTFSASKDYVKLLKEAIQITVKGGVIVASTNSANFSMMTFRDFIKRAFKELNEKYTVEESFSLPKDFRVHEKFKEGDYLKVVFIRKLR
;
A
#
# COMPACT_ATOMS: atom_id res chain seq x y z
N SER A 1 -4.68 -12.87 -11.36
CA SER A 1 -4.05 -11.72 -12.06
C SER A 1 -3.18 -12.24 -13.21
N LYS A 2 -3.11 -11.48 -14.29
CA LYS A 2 -2.27 -11.85 -15.45
C LYS A 2 -0.79 -11.60 -15.17
N LYS A 3 -0.49 -10.55 -14.44
CA LYS A 3 0.86 -10.13 -14.06
C LYS A 3 0.82 -9.41 -12.71
N THR A 4 1.86 -9.59 -11.89
CA THR A 4 2.05 -8.83 -10.66
C THR A 4 3.41 -8.14 -10.66
N THR A 5 3.49 -7.01 -9.99
CA THR A 5 4.74 -6.29 -9.72
C THR A 5 4.87 -6.10 -8.22
N SER A 6 5.96 -6.57 -7.65
CA SER A 6 6.28 -6.44 -6.24
C SER A 6 7.51 -5.56 -6.07
N VAL A 7 7.37 -4.48 -5.32
CA VAL A 7 8.44 -3.51 -5.07
C VAL A 7 8.84 -3.55 -3.60
N ASP A 8 10.12 -3.72 -3.32
CA ASP A 8 10.65 -3.80 -1.95
C ASP A 8 12.11 -3.35 -1.94
N LEU A 9 12.49 -2.55 -0.96
CA LEU A 9 13.87 -2.09 -0.81
C LEU A 9 14.83 -3.21 -0.35
N ALA A 10 14.30 -4.24 0.32
CA ALA A 10 15.09 -5.30 0.93
C ALA A 10 15.50 -6.40 -0.07
N LYS A 11 16.76 -6.39 -0.52
CA LYS A 11 17.32 -7.43 -1.39
C LYS A 11 17.11 -8.84 -0.83
N ARG A 12 17.17 -9.01 0.48
CA ARG A 12 16.99 -10.31 1.17
C ARG A 12 15.58 -10.91 0.98
N SER A 13 14.60 -10.14 0.58
CA SER A 13 13.24 -10.64 0.32
C SER A 13 13.10 -11.35 -1.04
N LEU A 14 14.03 -11.13 -1.98
CA LEU A 14 13.99 -11.71 -3.34
C LEU A 14 13.93 -13.24 -3.37
N PRO A 15 14.83 -13.98 -2.70
CA PRO A 15 14.80 -15.45 -2.72
C PRO A 15 13.48 -15.98 -2.15
N LYS A 16 13.02 -15.39 -1.04
CA LYS A 16 11.77 -15.78 -0.38
C LYS A 16 10.56 -15.55 -1.26
N LYS A 17 10.48 -14.41 -1.96
CA LYS A 17 9.40 -14.13 -2.90
C LYS A 17 9.35 -15.15 -4.04
N ARG A 18 10.50 -15.48 -4.63
CA ARG A 18 10.59 -16.49 -5.69
C ARG A 18 10.17 -17.87 -5.18
N GLU A 19 10.63 -18.28 -4.00
CA GLU A 19 10.25 -19.51 -3.34
C GLU A 19 8.72 -19.59 -3.17
N GLN A 20 8.06 -18.51 -2.69
CA GLN A 20 6.61 -18.46 -2.52
C GLN A 20 5.87 -18.66 -3.84
N PHE A 21 6.31 -18.07 -4.93
CA PHE A 21 5.70 -18.32 -6.24
C PHE A 21 5.85 -19.79 -6.65
N THR A 22 7.02 -20.38 -6.46
CA THR A 22 7.30 -21.79 -6.81
C THR A 22 6.44 -22.76 -5.98
N ILE A 23 6.37 -22.56 -4.66
CA ILE A 23 5.56 -23.40 -3.75
C ILE A 23 4.07 -23.36 -4.11
N ASN A 24 3.59 -22.20 -4.57
CA ASN A 24 2.19 -22.02 -4.96
C ASN A 24 1.94 -22.35 -6.45
N ASN A 25 2.86 -23.02 -7.14
CA ASN A 25 2.76 -23.37 -8.55
C ASN A 25 2.48 -22.15 -9.46
N MET A 26 3.00 -20.98 -9.10
CA MET A 26 2.88 -19.77 -9.89
C MET A 26 4.13 -19.54 -10.73
N HIS A 27 3.94 -19.15 -11.98
CA HIS A 27 5.05 -18.84 -12.89
C HIS A 27 5.82 -17.59 -12.43
N VAL A 28 7.06 -17.78 -12.00
CA VAL A 28 7.93 -16.69 -11.51
C VAL A 28 8.29 -15.70 -12.61
N ASP A 29 8.48 -16.20 -13.83
CA ASP A 29 8.82 -15.41 -15.03
C ASP A 29 7.71 -14.43 -15.48
N LYS A 30 6.48 -14.63 -15.01
CA LYS A 30 5.36 -13.70 -15.22
C LYS A 30 5.25 -12.62 -14.15
N GLN A 31 6.15 -12.62 -13.16
CA GLN A 31 6.12 -11.73 -12.02
C GLN A 31 7.32 -10.78 -12.03
N ASP A 32 7.08 -9.49 -11.86
CA ASP A 32 8.16 -8.53 -11.67
C ASP A 32 8.47 -8.42 -10.17
N ILE A 33 9.69 -8.74 -9.78
CA ILE A 33 10.17 -8.56 -8.42
C ILE A 33 11.29 -7.52 -8.46
N ILE A 34 10.99 -6.32 -7.99
CA ILE A 34 11.86 -5.14 -8.12
C ILE A 34 12.40 -4.75 -6.76
N VAL A 35 13.73 -4.62 -6.67
CA VAL A 35 14.41 -4.11 -5.48
C VAL A 35 14.70 -2.64 -5.70
N GLU A 36 13.81 -1.79 -5.21
CA GLU A 36 13.93 -0.33 -5.37
C GLU A 36 13.15 0.37 -4.25
N ASP A 37 13.48 1.63 -4.01
CA ASP A 37 12.68 2.54 -3.22
C ASP A 37 11.30 2.75 -3.90
N VAL A 38 10.22 2.61 -3.13
CA VAL A 38 8.85 2.69 -3.67
C VAL A 38 8.55 4.04 -4.34
N PHE A 39 9.07 5.14 -3.82
CA PHE A 39 8.86 6.47 -4.44
C PHE A 39 9.63 6.63 -5.75
N ASN A 40 10.82 6.03 -5.86
CA ASN A 40 11.54 5.99 -7.13
C ASN A 40 10.80 5.13 -8.15
N TYR A 41 10.27 3.98 -7.72
CA TYR A 41 9.47 3.13 -8.58
C TYR A 41 8.20 3.84 -9.08
N PHE A 42 7.47 4.54 -8.22
CA PHE A 42 6.29 5.30 -8.61
C PHE A 42 6.62 6.35 -9.67
N LYS A 43 7.67 7.13 -9.47
CA LYS A 43 8.14 8.11 -10.48
C LYS A 43 8.46 7.45 -11.82
N TYR A 44 9.08 6.27 -11.78
CA TYR A 44 9.35 5.48 -12.98
C TYR A 44 8.05 5.02 -13.65
N ALA A 45 7.11 4.47 -12.88
CA ALA A 45 5.84 3.96 -13.39
C ALA A 45 5.01 5.08 -14.04
N VAL A 46 4.90 6.26 -13.39
CA VAL A 46 4.23 7.44 -13.94
C VAL A 46 4.88 7.88 -15.26
N ARG A 47 6.21 8.00 -15.30
CA ARG A 47 6.95 8.41 -16.52
C ARG A 47 6.77 7.42 -17.67
N LYS A 48 6.56 6.14 -17.35
CA LYS A 48 6.34 5.07 -18.34
C LYS A 48 4.86 4.81 -18.64
N ASN A 49 3.95 5.63 -18.09
CA ASN A 49 2.50 5.45 -18.21
C ASN A 49 2.04 4.03 -17.82
N MET A 50 2.70 3.44 -16.82
CA MET A 50 2.30 2.12 -16.30
C MET A 50 1.06 2.29 -15.43
N LEU A 51 0.04 1.49 -15.72
CA LEU A 51 -1.22 1.51 -15.00
C LEU A 51 -1.56 0.11 -14.48
N PHE A 52 -2.17 0.07 -13.30
CA PHE A 52 -2.51 -1.16 -12.59
C PHE A 52 -4.00 -1.18 -12.22
N ASP A 53 -4.64 -2.34 -12.36
CA ASP A 53 -6.03 -2.55 -11.95
C ASP A 53 -6.17 -2.62 -10.42
N LEU A 54 -5.11 -3.09 -9.75
CA LEU A 54 -5.02 -3.21 -8.30
C LEU A 54 -3.66 -2.76 -7.81
N VAL A 55 -3.64 -1.85 -6.84
CA VAL A 55 -2.44 -1.42 -6.13
C VAL A 55 -2.60 -1.72 -4.64
N VAL A 56 -1.65 -2.46 -4.05
CA VAL A 56 -1.64 -2.76 -2.61
C VAL A 56 -0.53 -1.95 -1.94
N LEU A 57 -0.88 -1.19 -0.93
CA LEU A 57 0.02 -0.40 -0.10
C LEU A 57 0.02 -0.97 1.32
N ASP A 58 1.14 -1.52 1.75
CA ASP A 58 1.35 -2.00 3.12
C ASP A 58 2.74 -1.54 3.62
N PRO A 59 2.93 -0.23 3.77
CA PRO A 59 4.20 0.30 4.25
C PRO A 59 4.36 0.03 5.75
N PRO A 60 5.60 -0.08 6.25
CA PRO A 60 5.85 -0.09 7.68
C PRO A 60 5.40 1.23 8.31
N SER A 61 5.09 1.22 9.62
CA SER A 61 4.76 2.46 10.35
C SER A 61 5.90 3.48 10.32
N PHE A 62 7.15 2.98 10.29
CA PHE A 62 8.37 3.76 10.20
C PHE A 62 9.44 2.97 9.43
N ALA A 63 10.11 3.64 8.50
CA ALA A 63 11.26 3.08 7.78
C ALA A 63 12.35 4.14 7.59
N ARG A 64 13.60 3.71 7.71
CA ARG A 64 14.76 4.55 7.45
C ARG A 64 15.65 3.92 6.40
N SER A 65 15.88 4.62 5.32
CA SER A 65 16.86 4.29 4.30
C SER A 65 18.04 5.28 4.36
N LYS A 66 19.09 5.04 3.58
CA LYS A 66 20.21 5.99 3.47
C LYS A 66 19.77 7.38 2.95
N LYS A 67 18.68 7.46 2.19
CA LYS A 67 18.26 8.69 1.50
C LYS A 67 16.96 9.28 2.06
N HIS A 68 16.10 8.48 2.66
CA HIS A 68 14.77 8.89 3.11
C HIS A 68 14.40 8.26 4.43
N THR A 69 13.67 9.00 5.23
CA THR A 69 12.93 8.49 6.38
C THR A 69 11.46 8.56 6.04
N PHE A 70 10.77 7.43 6.14
CA PHE A 70 9.32 7.33 5.97
C PHE A 70 8.65 7.19 7.33
N SER A 71 7.59 7.94 7.53
CA SER A 71 6.68 7.79 8.67
C SER A 71 5.24 7.78 8.16
N ALA A 72 4.48 6.74 8.50
CA ALA A 72 3.11 6.60 8.05
C ALA A 72 2.25 7.83 8.40
N SER A 73 2.42 8.41 9.58
CA SER A 73 1.67 9.61 9.99
C SER A 73 1.95 10.86 9.16
N LYS A 74 3.12 10.97 8.55
CA LYS A 74 3.55 12.17 7.79
C LYS A 74 3.49 11.96 6.27
N ASP A 75 3.84 10.75 5.82
CA ASP A 75 4.15 10.50 4.41
C ASP A 75 3.08 9.67 3.69
N TYR A 76 2.06 9.16 4.42
CA TYR A 76 1.05 8.27 3.82
C TYR A 76 0.22 8.98 2.73
N VAL A 77 -0.09 10.27 2.91
CA VAL A 77 -0.79 11.07 1.88
C VAL A 77 0.01 11.12 0.58
N LYS A 78 1.33 11.32 0.68
CA LYS A 78 2.22 11.32 -0.47
C LYS A 78 2.26 9.96 -1.15
N LEU A 79 2.37 8.87 -0.37
CA LEU A 79 2.35 7.51 -0.88
C LEU A 79 1.04 7.19 -1.64
N LEU A 80 -0.10 7.58 -1.06
CA LEU A 80 -1.42 7.44 -1.70
C LEU A 80 -1.50 8.20 -3.02
N LYS A 81 -1.00 9.43 -3.09
CA LYS A 81 -1.03 10.24 -4.32
C LYS A 81 -0.27 9.55 -5.45
N GLU A 82 0.87 8.98 -5.18
CA GLU A 82 1.66 8.23 -6.17
C GLU A 82 0.89 6.97 -6.63
N ALA A 83 0.28 6.24 -5.70
CA ALA A 83 -0.54 5.07 -6.02
C ALA A 83 -1.77 5.42 -6.88
N ILE A 84 -2.46 6.52 -6.55
CA ILE A 84 -3.62 7.00 -7.31
C ILE A 84 -3.25 7.28 -8.77
N GLN A 85 -2.06 7.84 -9.03
CA GLN A 85 -1.61 8.18 -10.39
C GLN A 85 -1.38 6.95 -11.25
N ILE A 86 -0.94 5.84 -10.68
CA ILE A 86 -0.69 4.58 -11.40
C ILE A 86 -1.87 3.61 -11.36
N THR A 87 -2.99 3.98 -10.74
CA THR A 87 -4.20 3.15 -10.71
C THR A 87 -5.14 3.56 -11.85
N VAL A 88 -5.62 2.60 -12.63
CA VAL A 88 -6.61 2.85 -13.70
C VAL A 88 -7.89 3.41 -13.14
N LYS A 89 -8.66 4.12 -13.95
CA LYS A 89 -10.06 4.47 -13.62
C LYS A 89 -10.89 3.20 -13.47
N GLY A 90 -11.63 3.08 -12.38
CA GLY A 90 -12.30 1.86 -11.97
C GLY A 90 -11.43 0.84 -11.24
N GLY A 91 -10.12 1.10 -11.12
CA GLY A 91 -9.19 0.26 -10.37
C GLY A 91 -9.31 0.42 -8.86
N VAL A 92 -8.69 -0.49 -8.12
CA VAL A 92 -8.76 -0.57 -6.66
C VAL A 92 -7.40 -0.29 -6.03
N ILE A 93 -7.39 0.49 -4.97
CA ILE A 93 -6.25 0.65 -4.08
C ILE A 93 -6.60 0.01 -2.73
N VAL A 94 -5.81 -0.96 -2.29
CA VAL A 94 -5.87 -1.50 -0.93
C VAL A 94 -4.82 -0.77 -0.11
N ALA A 95 -5.27 0.14 0.74
CA ALA A 95 -4.41 0.89 1.64
C ALA A 95 -4.41 0.24 3.02
N SER A 96 -3.26 -0.19 3.51
CA SER A 96 -3.06 -0.82 4.81
C SER A 96 -2.04 -0.05 5.64
N THR A 97 -2.22 -0.08 6.95
CA THR A 97 -1.23 0.41 7.91
C THR A 97 -1.37 -0.30 9.24
N ASN A 98 -0.25 -0.61 9.86
CA ASN A 98 -0.15 -1.14 11.23
C ASN A 98 0.28 -0.07 12.24
N SER A 99 0.09 1.20 11.93
CA SER A 99 0.44 2.31 12.83
C SER A 99 -0.64 2.54 13.88
N ALA A 100 -0.27 2.44 15.15
CA ALA A 100 -1.13 2.80 16.27
C ALA A 100 -1.22 4.34 16.51
N ASN A 101 -0.37 5.13 15.83
CA ASN A 101 -0.23 6.57 16.07
C ASN A 101 -1.41 7.41 15.57
N PHE A 102 -2.36 6.82 14.86
CA PHE A 102 -3.56 7.51 14.37
C PHE A 102 -4.72 6.54 14.20
N SER A 103 -5.94 7.10 14.29
CA SER A 103 -7.19 6.36 14.19
C SER A 103 -7.57 5.99 12.74
N MET A 104 -8.56 5.10 12.57
CA MET A 104 -9.18 4.83 11.28
C MET A 104 -9.79 6.11 10.65
N MET A 105 -10.35 7.00 11.48
CA MET A 105 -10.88 8.28 11.00
C MET A 105 -9.78 9.15 10.38
N THR A 106 -8.67 9.31 11.07
CA THR A 106 -7.50 10.03 10.55
C THR A 106 -6.95 9.37 9.28
N PHE A 107 -6.95 8.04 9.21
CA PHE A 107 -6.51 7.31 8.02
C PHE A 107 -7.42 7.57 6.82
N ARG A 108 -8.74 7.62 7.03
CA ARG A 108 -9.71 8.03 6.00
C ARG A 108 -9.53 9.49 5.56
N ASP A 109 -9.13 10.38 6.47
CA ASP A 109 -8.80 11.77 6.13
C ASP A 109 -7.56 11.86 5.24
N PHE A 110 -6.55 11.00 5.44
CA PHE A 110 -5.40 10.91 4.52
C PHE A 110 -5.86 10.51 3.10
N ILE A 111 -6.74 9.52 2.99
CA ILE A 111 -7.32 9.09 1.71
C ILE A 111 -8.08 10.24 1.05
N LYS A 112 -9.00 10.87 1.78
CA LYS A 112 -9.78 12.02 1.29
C LYS A 112 -8.88 13.16 0.80
N ARG A 113 -7.85 13.47 1.55
CA ARG A 113 -6.89 14.51 1.20
C ARG A 113 -6.11 14.16 -0.07
N ALA A 114 -5.60 12.94 -0.19
CA ALA A 114 -4.84 12.51 -1.35
C ALA A 114 -5.66 12.60 -2.65
N PHE A 115 -6.90 12.12 -2.65
CA PHE A 115 -7.80 12.21 -3.79
C PHE A 115 -8.20 13.65 -4.12
N LYS A 116 -8.50 14.47 -3.10
CA LYS A 116 -8.82 15.89 -3.28
C LYS A 116 -7.67 16.67 -3.92
N GLU A 117 -6.43 16.46 -3.48
CA GLU A 117 -5.25 17.15 -4.01
C GLU A 117 -4.95 16.79 -5.47
N LEU A 118 -5.39 15.61 -5.93
CA LEU A 118 -5.29 15.18 -7.33
C LEU A 118 -6.53 15.48 -8.16
N ASN A 119 -7.57 16.08 -7.56
CA ASN A 119 -8.87 16.28 -8.19
C ASN A 119 -9.50 14.99 -8.74
N GLU A 120 -9.27 13.88 -8.05
CA GLU A 120 -9.79 12.55 -8.41
C GLU A 120 -10.94 12.17 -7.48
N LYS A 121 -11.84 11.32 -7.98
CA LYS A 121 -13.00 10.82 -7.22
C LYS A 121 -12.78 9.36 -6.81
N TYR A 122 -13.36 8.98 -5.68
CA TYR A 122 -13.28 7.62 -5.15
C TYR A 122 -14.52 7.22 -4.37
N THR A 123 -14.66 5.93 -4.15
CA THR A 123 -15.55 5.35 -3.14
C THR A 123 -14.76 4.39 -2.25
N VAL A 124 -15.13 4.32 -0.98
CA VAL A 124 -14.63 3.29 -0.07
C VAL A 124 -15.57 2.10 -0.22
N GLU A 125 -15.04 0.95 -0.64
CA GLU A 125 -15.81 -0.28 -0.77
C GLU A 125 -15.91 -1.01 0.56
N GLU A 126 -14.76 -1.21 1.21
CA GLU A 126 -14.67 -1.95 2.47
C GLU A 126 -13.62 -1.33 3.39
N SER A 127 -13.75 -1.58 4.69
CA SER A 127 -12.77 -1.21 5.70
C SER A 127 -12.68 -2.29 6.75
N PHE A 128 -11.45 -2.63 7.13
CA PHE A 128 -11.17 -3.67 8.12
C PHE A 128 -10.23 -3.15 9.19
N SER A 129 -10.37 -3.67 10.38
CA SER A 129 -9.44 -3.58 11.50
C SER A 129 -8.94 -4.97 11.87
N LEU A 130 -8.38 -5.15 13.04
CA LEU A 130 -8.01 -6.48 13.55
C LEU A 130 -9.22 -7.43 13.58
N PRO A 131 -9.02 -8.72 13.27
CA PRO A 131 -10.08 -9.71 13.34
C PRO A 131 -10.64 -9.83 14.77
N LYS A 132 -11.89 -10.26 14.90
CA LYS A 132 -12.61 -10.31 16.19
C LYS A 132 -11.99 -11.25 17.22
N ASP A 133 -11.26 -12.26 16.77
CA ASP A 133 -10.52 -13.22 17.60
C ASP A 133 -9.17 -12.67 18.10
N PHE A 134 -8.68 -11.58 17.51
CA PHE A 134 -7.51 -10.87 18.00
C PHE A 134 -7.92 -9.94 19.15
N ARG A 135 -7.82 -10.43 20.37
CA ARG A 135 -8.20 -9.66 21.56
C ARG A 135 -7.17 -8.61 21.91
N VAL A 136 -7.61 -7.36 21.95
CA VAL A 136 -6.82 -6.23 22.46
C VAL A 136 -7.20 -5.96 23.90
N HIS A 137 -6.22 -5.86 24.78
CA HIS A 137 -6.46 -5.55 26.18
C HIS A 137 -6.89 -4.06 26.33
N GLU A 138 -7.94 -3.80 27.10
CA GLU A 138 -8.53 -2.46 27.26
C GLU A 138 -7.53 -1.38 27.69
N LYS A 139 -6.52 -1.76 28.49
CA LYS A 139 -5.44 -0.87 28.95
C LYS A 139 -4.32 -0.69 27.94
N PHE A 140 -4.36 -1.42 26.79
CA PHE A 140 -3.34 -1.36 25.73
C PHE A 140 -3.98 -1.01 24.40
N LYS A 141 -4.46 0.22 24.27
CA LYS A 141 -5.18 0.73 23.10
C LYS A 141 -4.34 0.69 21.82
N GLU A 142 -3.01 0.75 21.94
CA GLU A 142 -2.06 0.62 20.84
C GLU A 142 -2.11 -0.77 20.16
N GLY A 143 -2.68 -1.75 20.84
CA GLY A 143 -2.94 -3.07 20.27
C GLY A 143 -3.94 -3.06 19.11
N ASP A 144 -4.85 -2.08 19.01
CA ASP A 144 -5.76 -1.90 17.87
C ASP A 144 -5.10 -1.04 16.78
N TYR A 145 -4.07 -1.59 16.16
CA TYR A 145 -3.21 -0.89 15.23
C TYR A 145 -3.57 -1.05 13.75
N LEU A 146 -4.21 -2.17 13.36
CA LEU A 146 -4.43 -2.48 11.95
C LEU A 146 -5.59 -1.68 11.37
N LYS A 147 -5.34 -1.08 10.23
CA LYS A 147 -6.34 -0.39 9.41
C LYS A 147 -6.14 -0.79 7.96
N VAL A 148 -7.20 -1.28 7.32
CA VAL A 148 -7.21 -1.63 5.90
C VAL A 148 -8.43 -0.99 5.26
N VAL A 149 -8.24 -0.32 4.12
CA VAL A 149 -9.32 0.33 3.37
C VAL A 149 -9.20 -0.04 1.89
N PHE A 150 -10.28 -0.56 1.33
CA PHE A 150 -10.43 -0.82 -0.10
C PHE A 150 -11.05 0.41 -0.76
N ILE A 151 -10.34 0.98 -1.70
CA ILE A 151 -10.65 2.27 -2.31
C ILE A 151 -10.77 2.08 -3.82
N ARG A 152 -11.94 2.31 -4.38
CA ARG A 152 -12.13 2.32 -5.83
C ARG A 152 -11.94 3.72 -6.37
N LYS A 153 -10.99 3.88 -7.31
CA LYS A 153 -10.85 5.12 -8.09
C LYS A 153 -11.99 5.20 -9.09
N LEU A 154 -12.78 6.26 -9.05
CA LEU A 154 -13.92 6.44 -9.95
C LEU A 154 -13.49 6.90 -11.36
N ARG A 155 -14.40 6.73 -12.31
CA ARG A 155 -14.23 7.14 -13.71
C ARG A 155 -14.36 8.65 -13.89
#